data_04ed41b5e60b2d95ae1e9e06fb211050
#
_entry.id   04ed41b5e60b2d95ae1e9e06fb211050
#
_cell.length_a   1.000
_cell.length_b   1.000
_cell.length_c   1.000
_cell.angle_alpha   90.00
_cell.angle_beta   90.00
_cell.angle_gamma   90.00
#
_symmetry.space_group_name_H-M   'P 1'
#
loop_
_entity.id
_entity.type
_entity.pdbx_description
1 polymer ?
#
loop_
_entity_poly.entity_id
_entity_poly.type
_entity_poly.pdbx_seq_one_letter_code
_entity_poly.pdbx_strand_id
1 'polypeptide(L)'
;LFLLAMLKMEDPNLSTRSKAILKSLVELYIAHGLPVGSKTIANLPNIKGSSATIRNAMADLEKSGLIHAPHTSAGQVPTKKGYQFFANSLLTVAPLEDSVIESLQEEMDPGASTQQIVAKANAALSSFTKLAGIVTTPKQNHLNLTHFELVRISSERILVIMVYDNG
;
A
#
# COMPACT_ATOMS: atom_id res chain seq x y z
N LEU A 1 11.04 4.02 -7.86
CA LEU A 1 10.68 4.92 -8.97
C LEU A 1 9.78 4.23 -10.00
N PHE A 2 9.98 2.94 -10.30
CA PHE A 2 9.18 2.19 -11.28
C PHE A 2 7.74 1.89 -10.79
N LEU A 3 7.55 1.69 -9.49
CA LEU A 3 6.23 1.42 -8.90
C LEU A 3 5.33 2.66 -8.92
N LEU A 4 5.91 3.86 -8.82
CA LEU A 4 5.17 5.14 -8.87
C LEU A 4 4.68 5.47 -10.29
N ALA A 5 5.36 4.99 -11.32
CA ALA A 5 4.98 5.20 -12.72
C ALA A 5 3.82 4.29 -13.16
N MET A 6 3.61 3.13 -12.55
CA MET A 6 2.49 2.23 -12.84
C MET A 6 1.15 2.68 -12.23
N LEU A 7 1.16 3.68 -11.34
CA LEU A 7 -0.01 4.16 -10.62
C LEU A 7 -0.65 5.42 -11.24
N LYS A 8 -0.15 5.89 -12.37
CA LYS A 8 -0.78 7.01 -13.10
C LYS A 8 -2.01 6.51 -13.87
N MET A 9 -3.09 6.24 -13.15
CA MET A 9 -4.40 6.09 -13.76
C MET A 9 -4.87 7.48 -14.19
N GLU A 10 -5.47 7.58 -15.39
CA GLU A 10 -6.20 8.78 -15.79
C GLU A 10 -7.22 9.12 -14.69
N ASP A 11 -7.09 10.31 -14.13
CA ASP A 11 -7.97 10.79 -13.06
C ASP A 11 -9.39 10.91 -13.69
N PRO A 12 -10.35 10.05 -13.35
CA PRO A 12 -11.69 10.22 -13.85
C PRO A 12 -12.17 11.58 -13.35
N ASN A 13 -12.64 12.44 -14.26
CA ASN A 13 -13.07 13.81 -13.97
C ASN A 13 -14.30 13.79 -13.05
N LEU A 14 -14.08 13.40 -11.79
CA LEU A 14 -15.11 13.28 -10.78
C LEU A 14 -15.37 14.61 -10.09
N SER A 15 -16.66 14.92 -9.89
CA SER A 15 -17.04 16.06 -9.06
C SER A 15 -16.50 15.92 -7.64
N THR A 16 -16.27 17.02 -6.94
CA THR A 16 -15.88 17.02 -5.52
C THR A 16 -16.83 16.19 -4.66
N ARG A 17 -18.12 16.22 -4.98
CA ARG A 17 -19.14 15.39 -4.31
C ARG A 17 -18.94 13.92 -4.56
N SER A 18 -18.72 13.50 -5.80
CA SER A 18 -18.47 12.10 -6.15
C SER A 18 -17.20 11.57 -5.49
N LYS A 19 -16.15 12.39 -5.41
CA LYS A 19 -14.92 12.07 -4.66
C LYS A 19 -15.20 11.86 -3.17
N ALA A 20 -15.98 12.73 -2.53
CA ALA A 20 -16.36 12.60 -1.12
C ALA A 20 -17.21 11.34 -0.86
N ILE A 21 -18.17 11.04 -1.74
CA ILE A 21 -19.01 9.84 -1.65
C ILE A 21 -18.16 8.57 -1.80
N LEU A 22 -17.28 8.52 -2.79
CA LEU A 22 -16.38 7.37 -2.99
C LEU A 22 -15.46 7.17 -1.78
N LYS A 23 -14.87 8.26 -1.26
CA LYS A 23 -14.03 8.21 -0.05
C LYS A 23 -14.78 7.58 1.11
N SER A 24 -15.95 8.11 1.45
CA SER A 24 -16.76 7.60 2.55
C SER A 24 -17.22 6.15 2.35
N LEU A 25 -17.54 5.78 1.09
CA LEU A 25 -17.93 4.41 0.76
C LEU A 25 -16.77 3.44 1.00
N VAL A 26 -15.57 3.77 0.55
CA VAL A 26 -14.37 2.92 0.73
C VAL A 26 -14.02 2.81 2.21
N GLU A 27 -14.03 3.92 2.96
CA GLU A 27 -13.75 3.93 4.40
C GLU A 27 -14.73 3.07 5.18
N LEU A 28 -16.05 3.20 4.92
CA LEU A 28 -17.08 2.36 5.55
C LEU A 28 -16.93 0.88 5.19
N TYR A 29 -16.62 0.59 3.94
CA TYR A 29 -16.43 -0.79 3.51
C TYR A 29 -15.18 -1.43 4.15
N ILE A 30 -14.08 -0.68 4.27
CA ILE A 30 -12.87 -1.14 4.98
C ILE A 30 -13.18 -1.40 6.45
N ALA A 31 -13.96 -0.52 7.10
CA ALA A 31 -14.27 -0.63 8.52
C ALA A 31 -15.22 -1.79 8.85
N HIS A 32 -16.17 -2.09 7.97
CA HIS A 32 -17.27 -3.01 8.30
C HIS A 32 -17.35 -4.26 7.43
N GLY A 33 -16.71 -4.29 6.26
CA GLY A 33 -16.78 -5.40 5.30
C GLY A 33 -18.15 -5.59 4.64
N LEU A 34 -19.08 -4.63 4.79
CA LEU A 34 -20.44 -4.74 4.30
C LEU A 34 -20.73 -3.76 3.17
N PRO A 35 -21.55 -4.15 2.16
CA PRO A 35 -21.97 -3.25 1.10
C PRO A 35 -22.66 -1.99 1.64
N VAL A 36 -22.30 -0.83 1.09
CA VAL A 36 -22.70 0.49 1.59
C VAL A 36 -23.87 1.05 0.79
N GLY A 37 -24.98 1.35 1.46
CA GLY A 37 -26.19 1.91 0.86
C GLY A 37 -26.14 3.45 0.75
N SER A 38 -26.89 4.02 -0.20
CA SER A 38 -27.00 5.48 -0.36
C SER A 38 -27.58 6.18 0.88
N LYS A 39 -28.47 5.51 1.63
CA LYS A 39 -29.01 6.04 2.89
C LYS A 39 -27.94 6.17 3.96
N THR A 40 -27.06 5.17 4.06
CA THR A 40 -25.94 5.19 5.01
C THR A 40 -25.02 6.37 4.75
N ILE A 41 -24.66 6.60 3.48
CA ILE A 41 -23.82 7.73 3.08
C ILE A 41 -24.53 9.07 3.30
N ALA A 42 -25.84 9.17 3.01
CA ALA A 42 -26.61 10.40 3.19
C ALA A 42 -26.70 10.84 4.67
N ASN A 43 -26.53 9.92 5.62
CA ASN A 43 -26.55 10.20 7.06
C ASN A 43 -25.18 10.65 7.60
N LEU A 44 -24.13 10.68 6.77
CA LEU A 44 -22.81 11.14 7.21
C LEU A 44 -22.78 12.68 7.30
N PRO A 45 -22.19 13.24 8.37
CA PRO A 45 -22.19 14.68 8.60
C PRO A 45 -21.42 15.49 7.55
N ASN A 46 -20.45 14.87 6.90
CA ASN A 46 -19.60 15.48 5.87
C ASN A 46 -20.19 15.39 4.45
N ILE A 47 -21.32 14.68 4.25
CA ILE A 47 -21.95 14.51 2.95
C ILE A 47 -23.26 15.31 2.89
N LYS A 48 -23.33 16.24 1.95
CA LYS A 48 -24.53 17.06 1.73
C LYS A 48 -25.35 16.49 0.56
N GLY A 49 -26.63 16.22 0.79
CA GLY A 49 -27.57 15.81 -0.25
C GLY A 49 -28.61 14.80 0.22
N SER A 50 -29.70 14.71 -0.52
CA SER A 50 -30.73 13.69 -0.28
C SER A 50 -30.23 12.29 -0.66
N SER A 51 -30.83 11.26 -0.12
CA SER A 51 -30.53 9.85 -0.50
C SER A 51 -30.71 9.62 -2.02
N ALA A 52 -31.64 10.33 -2.67
CA ALA A 52 -31.80 10.26 -4.13
C ALA A 52 -30.59 10.87 -4.86
N THR A 53 -30.11 12.03 -4.41
CA THR A 53 -28.91 12.67 -4.97
C THR A 53 -27.66 11.80 -4.82
N ILE A 54 -27.50 11.19 -3.63
CA ILE A 54 -26.39 10.27 -3.38
C ILE A 54 -26.47 9.04 -4.26
N ARG A 55 -27.70 8.48 -4.44
CA ARG A 55 -27.91 7.32 -5.33
C ARG A 55 -27.51 7.63 -6.77
N ASN A 56 -27.85 8.81 -7.30
CA ASN A 56 -27.45 9.22 -8.65
C ASN A 56 -25.91 9.31 -8.77
N ALA A 57 -25.25 9.95 -7.80
CA ALA A 57 -23.79 10.01 -7.78
C ALA A 57 -23.13 8.63 -7.67
N MET A 58 -23.72 7.72 -6.89
CA MET A 58 -23.25 6.32 -6.82
C MET A 58 -23.43 5.60 -8.15
N ALA A 59 -24.55 5.83 -8.87
CA ALA A 59 -24.74 5.27 -10.20
C ALA A 59 -23.70 5.76 -11.21
N ASP A 60 -23.28 7.01 -11.11
CA ASP A 60 -22.20 7.55 -11.96
C ASP A 60 -20.83 6.98 -11.60
N LEU A 61 -20.55 6.76 -10.31
CA LEU A 61 -19.35 6.05 -9.85
C LEU A 61 -19.33 4.59 -10.33
N GLU A 62 -20.48 3.94 -10.36
CA GLU A 62 -20.63 2.57 -10.88
C GLU A 62 -20.37 2.52 -12.39
N LYS A 63 -20.93 3.43 -13.17
CA LYS A 63 -20.66 3.58 -14.62
C LYS A 63 -19.16 3.82 -14.89
N SER A 64 -18.48 4.54 -14.00
CA SER A 64 -17.03 4.78 -14.08
C SER A 64 -16.20 3.56 -13.64
N GLY A 65 -16.87 2.48 -13.19
CA GLY A 65 -16.23 1.25 -12.75
C GLY A 65 -15.47 1.37 -11.42
N LEU A 66 -15.80 2.37 -10.58
CA LEU A 66 -15.14 2.58 -9.30
C LEU A 66 -15.80 1.82 -8.15
N ILE A 67 -17.10 1.57 -8.27
CA ILE A 67 -17.91 0.76 -7.35
C ILE A 67 -18.79 -0.20 -8.13
N HIS A 68 -19.35 -1.22 -7.47
CA HIS A 68 -20.34 -2.11 -8.07
C HIS A 68 -21.28 -2.67 -7.01
N ALA A 69 -22.48 -3.09 -7.42
CA ALA A 69 -23.41 -3.83 -6.56
C ALA A 69 -23.11 -5.34 -6.66
N PRO A 70 -22.76 -6.02 -5.56
CA PRO A 70 -22.57 -7.48 -5.60
C PRO A 70 -23.87 -8.24 -5.90
N HIS A 71 -25.03 -7.67 -5.52
CA HIS A 71 -26.38 -8.21 -5.79
C HIS A 71 -27.37 -7.06 -5.97
N THR A 72 -28.49 -7.32 -6.68
CA THR A 72 -29.49 -6.31 -7.08
C THR A 72 -30.08 -5.50 -5.91
N SER A 73 -30.18 -6.05 -4.71
CA SER A 73 -30.71 -5.39 -3.50
C SER A 73 -29.62 -5.00 -2.50
N ALA A 74 -28.38 -5.28 -2.79
CA ALA A 74 -27.26 -4.93 -1.93
C ALA A 74 -26.88 -3.45 -2.10
N GLY A 75 -26.15 -2.91 -1.11
CA GLY A 75 -25.41 -1.66 -1.30
C GLY A 75 -24.28 -1.82 -2.32
N GLN A 76 -23.45 -0.82 -2.44
CA GLN A 76 -22.31 -0.80 -3.34
C GLN A 76 -21.02 -1.17 -2.60
N VAL A 77 -20.08 -1.81 -3.30
CA VAL A 77 -18.75 -2.12 -2.82
C VAL A 77 -17.69 -1.54 -3.76
N PRO A 78 -16.48 -1.21 -3.26
CA PRO A 78 -15.40 -0.71 -4.11
C PRO A 78 -14.91 -1.79 -5.08
N THR A 79 -14.58 -1.40 -6.30
CA THR A 79 -13.82 -2.24 -7.24
C THR A 79 -12.32 -2.09 -6.99
N LYS A 80 -11.49 -2.92 -7.64
CA LYS A 80 -10.03 -2.73 -7.66
C LYS A 80 -9.66 -1.31 -8.11
N LYS A 81 -10.33 -0.79 -9.15
CA LYS A 81 -10.15 0.56 -9.67
C LYS A 81 -10.54 1.63 -8.63
N GLY A 82 -11.63 1.39 -7.89
CA GLY A 82 -12.07 2.28 -6.81
C GLY A 82 -11.07 2.37 -5.68
N TYR A 83 -10.52 1.24 -5.23
CA TYR A 83 -9.45 1.24 -4.22
C TYR A 83 -8.18 1.95 -4.70
N GLN A 84 -7.77 1.72 -5.94
CA GLN A 84 -6.60 2.39 -6.51
C GLN A 84 -6.79 3.91 -6.57
N PHE A 85 -7.97 4.36 -7.01
CA PHE A 85 -8.29 5.78 -7.05
C PHE A 85 -8.34 6.38 -5.63
N PHE A 86 -8.96 5.70 -4.68
CA PHE A 86 -8.98 6.13 -3.28
C PHE A 86 -7.56 6.30 -2.71
N ALA A 87 -6.70 5.29 -2.87
CA ALA A 87 -5.34 5.31 -2.35
C ALA A 87 -4.49 6.43 -2.97
N ASN A 88 -4.65 6.67 -4.28
CA ASN A 88 -3.81 7.64 -4.99
C ASN A 88 -4.29 9.10 -4.89
N SER A 89 -5.61 9.31 -4.75
CA SER A 89 -6.19 10.65 -4.91
C SER A 89 -7.02 11.13 -3.73
N LEU A 90 -7.54 10.23 -2.90
CA LEU A 90 -8.50 10.57 -1.85
C LEU A 90 -7.98 10.27 -0.44
N LEU A 91 -7.00 9.39 -0.31
CA LEU A 91 -6.41 9.03 0.98
C LEU A 91 -5.60 10.23 1.51
N THR A 92 -5.95 10.67 2.71
CA THR A 92 -5.15 11.64 3.43
C THR A 92 -4.14 10.85 4.29
N VAL A 93 -2.88 10.92 3.92
CA VAL A 93 -1.80 10.31 4.71
C VAL A 93 -1.53 11.22 5.89
N ALA A 94 -1.80 10.75 7.10
CA ALA A 94 -1.33 11.42 8.30
C ALA A 94 0.17 11.15 8.48
N PRO A 95 0.99 12.15 8.84
CA PRO A 95 2.38 11.90 9.22
C PRO A 95 2.42 10.95 10.43
N LEU A 96 3.40 10.07 10.46
CA LEU A 96 3.66 9.25 11.63
C LEU A 96 4.09 10.14 12.79
N GLU A 97 3.72 9.77 14.01
CA GLU A 97 4.23 10.42 15.21
C GLU A 97 5.75 10.22 15.31
N ASP A 98 6.46 11.24 15.77
CA ASP A 98 7.93 11.21 15.87
C ASP A 98 8.41 10.04 16.73
N SER A 99 7.71 9.69 17.79
CA SER A 99 7.96 8.51 18.64
C SER A 99 7.96 7.19 17.87
N VAL A 100 7.10 7.07 16.85
CA VAL A 100 7.02 5.90 15.99
C VAL A 100 8.20 5.86 15.02
N ILE A 101 8.58 7.02 14.49
CA ILE A 101 9.75 7.16 13.61
C ILE A 101 11.03 6.81 14.36
N GLU A 102 11.20 7.32 15.57
CA GLU A 102 12.34 7.04 16.44
C GLU A 102 12.44 5.55 16.77
N SER A 103 11.34 4.92 17.16
CA SER A 103 11.34 3.47 17.47
C SER A 103 11.70 2.62 16.25
N LEU A 104 11.26 3.00 15.05
CA LEU A 104 11.63 2.32 13.82
C LEU A 104 13.12 2.51 13.47
N GLN A 105 13.67 3.70 13.72
CA GLN A 105 15.09 3.99 13.49
C GLN A 105 15.99 3.23 14.47
N GLU A 106 15.61 3.16 15.75
CA GLU A 106 16.34 2.37 16.75
C GLU A 106 16.34 0.87 16.44
N GLU A 107 15.25 0.35 15.89
CA GLU A 107 15.17 -1.05 15.48
C GLU A 107 15.97 -1.36 14.21
N MET A 108 16.27 -0.35 13.36
CA MET A 108 17.03 -0.51 12.12
C MET A 108 18.53 -0.26 12.35
N ASP A 109 19.25 -1.31 12.78
CA ASP A 109 20.71 -1.28 12.88
C ASP A 109 21.35 -1.21 11.49
N PRO A 110 22.19 -0.19 11.18
CA PRO A 110 22.91 -0.10 9.91
C PRO A 110 23.85 -1.28 9.63
N GLY A 111 24.26 -2.01 10.67
CA GLY A 111 25.09 -3.21 10.58
C GLY A 111 24.29 -4.54 10.42
N ALA A 112 22.96 -4.47 10.42
CA ALA A 112 22.12 -5.66 10.34
C ALA A 112 22.19 -6.32 8.97
N SER A 113 22.16 -7.65 8.94
CA SER A 113 22.03 -8.40 7.69
C SER A 113 20.69 -8.13 7.00
N THR A 114 20.63 -8.30 5.67
CA THR A 114 19.39 -8.16 4.89
C THR A 114 18.22 -8.96 5.49
N GLN A 115 18.49 -10.16 5.98
CA GLN A 115 17.49 -11.01 6.63
C GLN A 115 16.93 -10.39 7.91
N GLN A 116 17.79 -9.79 8.73
CA GLN A 116 17.38 -9.10 9.96
C GLN A 116 16.55 -7.85 9.65
N ILE A 117 16.95 -7.07 8.64
CA ILE A 117 16.19 -5.89 8.18
C ILE A 117 14.80 -6.31 7.70
N VAL A 118 14.71 -7.36 6.88
CA VAL A 118 13.43 -7.90 6.39
C VAL A 118 12.54 -8.39 7.53
N ALA A 119 13.09 -9.10 8.50
CA ALA A 119 12.34 -9.60 9.65
C ALA A 119 11.79 -8.44 10.51
N LYS A 120 12.62 -7.42 10.79
CA LYS A 120 12.22 -6.23 11.55
C LYS A 120 11.15 -5.41 10.81
N ALA A 121 11.33 -5.17 9.50
CA ALA A 121 10.35 -4.49 8.68
C ALA A 121 9.00 -5.23 8.65
N ASN A 122 9.02 -6.56 8.56
CA ASN A 122 7.81 -7.38 8.61
C ASN A 122 7.11 -7.29 9.98
N ALA A 123 7.86 -7.35 11.08
CA ALA A 123 7.33 -7.21 12.42
C ALA A 123 6.69 -5.82 12.63
N ALA A 124 7.36 -4.75 12.20
CA ALA A 124 6.85 -3.39 12.27
C ALA A 124 5.55 -3.23 11.46
N LEU A 125 5.53 -3.67 10.20
CA LEU A 125 4.32 -3.62 9.36
C LEU A 125 3.15 -4.38 10.02
N SER A 126 3.39 -5.57 10.58
CA SER A 126 2.36 -6.36 11.27
C SER A 126 1.85 -5.64 12.52
N SER A 127 2.72 -5.01 13.29
CA SER A 127 2.33 -4.30 14.52
C SER A 127 1.47 -3.08 14.23
N PHE A 128 1.80 -2.29 13.19
CA PHE A 128 1.03 -1.11 12.80
C PHE A 128 -0.30 -1.44 12.13
N THR A 129 -0.30 -2.39 11.22
CA THR A 129 -1.50 -2.72 10.45
C THR A 129 -2.44 -3.65 11.18
N LYS A 130 -1.98 -4.37 12.21
CA LYS A 130 -2.67 -5.51 12.85
C LYS A 130 -3.03 -6.62 11.86
N LEU A 131 -2.29 -6.69 10.75
CA LEU A 131 -2.43 -7.70 9.70
C LEU A 131 -1.14 -8.53 9.61
N ALA A 132 -1.21 -9.69 8.97
CA ALA A 132 -0.02 -10.47 8.65
C ALA A 132 0.82 -9.71 7.59
N GLY A 133 2.06 -9.40 7.94
CA GLY A 133 3.00 -8.78 7.02
C GLY A 133 3.72 -9.86 6.20
N ILE A 134 3.94 -9.61 4.91
CA ILE A 134 4.77 -10.44 4.05
C ILE A 134 5.78 -9.53 3.36
N VAL A 135 7.04 -9.67 3.71
CA VAL A 135 8.15 -8.96 3.08
C VAL A 135 9.01 -9.98 2.34
N THR A 136 9.22 -9.76 1.07
CA THR A 136 10.08 -10.60 0.24
C THR A 136 11.20 -9.79 -0.37
N THR A 137 12.39 -10.32 -0.39
CA THR A 137 13.50 -9.78 -1.17
C THR A 137 13.58 -10.51 -2.51
N PRO A 138 13.94 -9.84 -3.60
CA PRO A 138 14.26 -10.52 -4.84
C PRO A 138 15.31 -11.60 -4.55
N LYS A 139 15.14 -12.81 -5.11
CA LYS A 139 16.23 -13.78 -5.12
C LYS A 139 17.43 -13.10 -5.77
N GLN A 140 18.53 -13.01 -5.05
CA GLN A 140 19.80 -12.69 -5.70
C GLN A 140 20.00 -13.76 -6.77
N ASN A 141 20.03 -13.35 -8.04
CA ASN A 141 20.43 -14.23 -9.11
C ASN A 141 21.76 -14.85 -8.71
N HIS A 142 21.96 -16.10 -9.02
CA HIS A 142 23.19 -16.82 -8.73
C HIS A 142 24.38 -15.97 -9.18
N LEU A 143 25.09 -15.43 -8.20
CA LEU A 143 26.34 -14.72 -8.47
C LEU A 143 27.34 -15.80 -8.93
N ASN A 144 27.72 -15.77 -10.20
CA ASN A 144 28.76 -16.66 -10.68
C ASN A 144 30.10 -16.11 -10.22
N LEU A 145 30.85 -16.91 -9.49
CA LEU A 145 32.22 -16.57 -9.12
C LEU A 145 33.07 -16.63 -10.39
N THR A 146 33.54 -15.49 -10.84
CA THR A 146 34.34 -15.38 -12.06
C THR A 146 35.83 -15.50 -11.78
N HIS A 147 36.26 -15.06 -10.61
CA HIS A 147 37.66 -15.13 -10.21
C HIS A 147 37.79 -15.21 -8.70
N PHE A 148 38.78 -15.92 -8.21
CA PHE A 148 39.20 -15.85 -6.81
C PHE A 148 40.71 -15.83 -6.69
N GLU A 149 41.24 -15.08 -5.73
CA GLU A 149 42.65 -14.94 -5.48
C GLU A 149 42.94 -15.07 -3.98
N LEU A 150 44.02 -15.72 -3.65
CA LEU A 150 44.51 -15.86 -2.28
C LEU A 150 45.81 -15.05 -2.12
N VAL A 151 45.74 -13.95 -1.36
CA VAL A 151 46.91 -13.12 -1.09
C VAL A 151 47.39 -13.36 0.34
N ARG A 152 48.62 -13.84 0.49
CA ARG A 152 49.23 -14.02 1.80
C ARG A 152 49.60 -12.65 2.38
N ILE A 153 48.99 -12.29 3.51
CA ILE A 153 49.30 -11.04 4.23
C ILE A 153 50.40 -11.30 5.28
N SER A 154 50.36 -12.42 5.97
CA SER A 154 51.37 -12.81 6.97
C SER A 154 51.44 -14.35 7.09
N SER A 155 52.29 -14.84 8.03
CA SER A 155 52.36 -16.29 8.34
C SER A 155 51.02 -16.89 8.78
N GLU A 156 50.12 -16.07 9.34
CA GLU A 156 48.85 -16.51 9.94
C GLU A 156 47.62 -15.94 9.27
N ARG A 157 47.75 -15.05 8.27
CA ARG A 157 46.63 -14.35 7.61
C ARG A 157 46.69 -14.43 6.11
N ILE A 158 45.55 -14.83 5.52
CA ILE A 158 45.33 -14.87 4.07
C ILE A 158 44.14 -13.99 3.76
N LEU A 159 44.26 -13.10 2.78
CA LEU A 159 43.14 -12.37 2.17
C LEU A 159 42.60 -13.22 1.02
N VAL A 160 41.31 -13.42 1.02
CA VAL A 160 40.57 -14.06 -0.08
C VAL A 160 39.81 -12.99 -0.84
N ILE A 161 40.14 -12.81 -2.12
CA ILE A 161 39.44 -11.89 -3.02
C ILE A 161 38.55 -12.75 -3.91
N MET A 162 37.24 -12.47 -3.86
CA MET A 162 36.24 -13.13 -4.70
C MET A 162 35.58 -12.10 -5.62
N VAL A 163 35.62 -12.34 -6.92
CA VAL A 163 35.02 -11.48 -7.93
C VAL A 163 33.85 -12.23 -8.56
N TYR A 164 32.71 -11.55 -8.61
CA TYR A 164 31.48 -12.06 -9.21
C TYR A 164 31.14 -11.27 -10.46
N ASP A 165 30.32 -11.84 -11.37
CA ASP A 165 29.96 -11.26 -12.66
C ASP A 165 29.13 -9.96 -12.59
N ASN A 166 28.67 -9.55 -11.41
CA ASN A 166 27.97 -8.26 -11.15
C ASN A 166 28.73 -7.38 -10.14
N GLY A 167 30.01 -7.49 -10.08
CA GLY A 167 30.90 -6.73 -9.20
C GLY A 167 30.85 -5.22 -9.39
#